data_2376968aa0d9803e0601299451aeaf12
#
_entry.id   2376968aa0d9803e0601299451aeaf12
#
_cell.length_a   1.000
_cell.length_b   1.000
_cell.length_c   1.000
_cell.angle_alpha   90.00
_cell.angle_beta   90.00
_cell.angle_gamma   90.00
#
_symmetry.space_group_name_H-M   'P 1'
#
loop_
_entity.id
_entity.type
_entity.pdbx_description
1 polymer ?
#
loop_
_entity_poly.entity_id
_entity_poly.type
_entity_poly.pdbx_seq_one_letter_code
_entity_poly.pdbx_strand_id
1 'polypeptide(L)'
;HILYTLLFIWLLPVTSNGQPAGKEKLRVISYNIWNGFEHDASRRANFINWIKGQQPDILAMTELVGFTEKDLGQLASEYGHKYYAIVKEEGYPVGITSNEPITVVKKQMEGFWHGMLHVKTHGLDMIVTHLSPHDWKFRLKEAQMLTSYIQDNQLDNCMVMGDFNAYSPIDADWVETHAQLIENMQKWDAEQE
;
A
#
# COMPACT_ATOMS: atom_id res chain seq x y z
N HIS A 1 71.47 2.03 -29.22
CA HIS A 1 70.77 1.41 -28.10
C HIS A 1 69.36 2.04 -28.03
N ILE A 2 68.34 1.24 -28.40
CA ILE A 2 66.94 1.63 -28.32
C ILE A 2 66.41 0.98 -27.06
N LEU A 3 65.98 1.82 -26.08
CA LEU A 3 65.40 1.39 -24.81
C LEU A 3 63.89 1.23 -25.02
N TYR A 4 63.38 -0.02 -25.00
CA TYR A 4 61.93 -0.29 -24.99
C TYR A 4 61.43 -0.22 -23.55
N THR A 5 60.63 0.81 -23.23
CA THR A 5 59.92 0.91 -21.97
C THR A 5 58.62 0.12 -22.08
N LEU A 6 58.52 -1.03 -21.43
CA LEU A 6 57.28 -1.79 -21.30
C LEU A 6 56.37 -1.14 -20.29
N LEU A 7 55.27 -0.57 -20.77
CA LEU A 7 54.20 -0.03 -19.91
C LEU A 7 53.28 -1.18 -19.47
N PHE A 8 53.40 -1.58 -18.19
CA PHE A 8 52.49 -2.55 -17.61
C PHE A 8 51.21 -1.80 -17.18
N ILE A 9 50.11 -1.96 -17.94
CA ILE A 9 48.79 -1.52 -17.54
C ILE A 9 48.20 -2.58 -16.65
N TRP A 10 48.12 -2.28 -15.33
CA TRP A 10 47.35 -3.08 -14.37
C TRP A 10 45.86 -2.80 -14.59
N LEU A 11 45.14 -3.73 -15.23
CA LEU A 11 43.67 -3.74 -15.22
C LEU A 11 43.22 -4.24 -13.85
N LEU A 12 42.87 -3.31 -12.96
CA LEU A 12 42.13 -3.65 -11.75
C LEU A 12 40.76 -4.15 -12.15
N PRO A 13 40.29 -5.32 -11.66
CA PRO A 13 38.93 -5.75 -11.88
C PRO A 13 38.03 -4.74 -11.17
N VAL A 14 37.20 -4.01 -11.93
CA VAL A 14 36.07 -3.28 -11.39
C VAL A 14 35.08 -4.34 -10.91
N THR A 15 35.11 -4.66 -9.63
CA THR A 15 34.02 -5.40 -8.99
C THR A 15 32.82 -4.47 -9.01
N SER A 16 31.96 -4.64 -10.01
CA SER A 16 30.61 -4.09 -9.91
C SER A 16 29.98 -4.75 -8.68
N ASN A 17 29.75 -3.99 -7.61
CA ASN A 17 28.87 -4.39 -6.56
C ASN A 17 27.50 -4.57 -7.22
N GLY A 18 27.22 -5.79 -7.69
CA GLY A 18 25.92 -6.18 -8.16
C GLY A 18 24.97 -5.96 -6.98
N GLN A 19 24.05 -5.00 -7.11
CA GLN A 19 22.86 -5.03 -6.26
C GLN A 19 22.31 -6.45 -6.33
N PRO A 20 21.89 -7.05 -5.19
CA PRO A 20 21.26 -8.34 -5.22
C PRO A 20 20.13 -8.25 -6.24
N ALA A 21 20.13 -9.18 -7.21
CA ALA A 21 19.09 -9.25 -8.23
C ALA A 21 17.75 -9.26 -7.50
N GLY A 22 17.00 -8.15 -7.57
CA GLY A 22 15.70 -8.03 -6.94
C GLY A 22 14.83 -9.18 -7.41
N LYS A 23 13.94 -9.67 -6.56
CA LYS A 23 12.99 -10.73 -6.88
C LYS A 23 12.30 -10.36 -8.20
N GLU A 24 12.37 -11.21 -9.19
CA GLU A 24 11.85 -10.94 -10.56
C GLU A 24 10.34 -10.61 -10.57
N LYS A 25 9.61 -11.05 -9.53
CA LYS A 25 8.18 -10.77 -9.32
C LYS A 25 7.91 -10.52 -7.85
N LEU A 26 7.25 -9.41 -7.54
CA LEU A 26 6.75 -9.10 -6.21
C LEU A 26 5.29 -9.56 -6.07
N ARG A 27 4.98 -10.15 -4.94
CA ARG A 27 3.60 -10.44 -4.55
C ARG A 27 3.11 -9.33 -3.62
N VAL A 28 2.21 -8.53 -4.14
CA VAL A 28 1.63 -7.39 -3.42
C VAL A 28 0.16 -7.68 -3.18
N ILE A 29 -0.31 -7.45 -1.96
CA ILE A 29 -1.71 -7.64 -1.56
C ILE A 29 -2.22 -6.34 -0.95
N SER A 30 -3.45 -5.93 -1.34
CA SER A 30 -4.26 -4.91 -0.68
C SER A 30 -5.47 -5.58 -0.04
N TYR A 31 -5.73 -5.30 1.25
CA TYR A 31 -6.79 -5.97 1.99
C TYR A 31 -7.45 -5.04 3.01
N ASN A 32 -8.78 -4.93 2.94
CA ASN A 32 -9.57 -4.30 4.00
C ASN A 32 -9.87 -5.34 5.07
N ILE A 33 -9.39 -5.11 6.30
CA ILE A 33 -9.55 -6.07 7.41
C ILE A 33 -10.87 -5.92 8.16
N TRP A 34 -11.67 -4.93 7.78
CA TRP A 34 -13.00 -4.66 8.34
C TRP A 34 -13.02 -4.43 9.85
N ASN A 35 -13.02 -3.13 10.24
CA ASN A 35 -13.11 -2.69 11.64
C ASN A 35 -12.11 -3.37 12.58
N GLY A 36 -10.85 -3.57 12.18
CA GLY A 36 -9.84 -4.23 13.02
C GLY A 36 -10.18 -5.68 13.34
N PHE A 37 -10.76 -6.40 12.37
CA PHE A 37 -11.34 -7.75 12.53
C PHE A 37 -12.58 -7.81 13.44
N GLU A 38 -13.21 -6.68 13.79
CA GLU A 38 -14.34 -6.59 14.75
C GLU A 38 -14.03 -7.23 16.11
N HIS A 39 -12.76 -7.27 16.50
CA HIS A 39 -12.26 -8.00 17.70
C HIS A 39 -12.56 -9.51 17.68
N ASP A 40 -12.89 -10.08 16.51
CA ASP A 40 -13.12 -11.51 16.33
C ASP A 40 -11.80 -12.25 16.12
N ALA A 41 -11.41 -13.03 17.13
CA ALA A 41 -10.18 -13.81 17.10
C ALA A 41 -10.16 -14.86 15.98
N SER A 42 -11.34 -15.39 15.59
CA SER A 42 -11.43 -16.39 14.53
C SER A 42 -11.20 -15.78 13.14
N ARG A 43 -11.74 -14.58 12.88
CA ARG A 43 -11.47 -13.81 11.66
C ARG A 43 -9.99 -13.48 11.54
N ARG A 44 -9.40 -12.99 12.64
CA ARG A 44 -7.97 -12.69 12.67
C ARG A 44 -7.12 -13.93 12.41
N ALA A 45 -7.43 -15.06 13.02
CA ALA A 45 -6.72 -16.33 12.81
C ALA A 45 -6.84 -16.83 11.36
N ASN A 46 -8.04 -16.76 10.78
CA ASN A 46 -8.29 -17.13 9.39
C ASN A 46 -7.49 -16.23 8.42
N PHE A 47 -7.47 -14.91 8.65
CA PHE A 47 -6.66 -13.97 7.89
C PHE A 47 -5.18 -14.33 7.95
N ILE A 48 -4.63 -14.57 9.15
CA ILE A 48 -3.21 -14.94 9.33
C ILE A 48 -2.87 -16.23 8.56
N ASN A 49 -3.73 -17.25 8.68
CA ASN A 49 -3.52 -18.51 7.97
C ASN A 49 -3.54 -18.31 6.45
N TRP A 50 -4.47 -17.51 5.96
CA TRP A 50 -4.57 -17.20 4.54
C TRP A 50 -3.34 -16.42 4.04
N ILE A 51 -2.94 -15.35 4.74
CA ILE A 51 -1.76 -14.53 4.38
C ILE A 51 -0.47 -15.36 4.40
N LYS A 52 -0.29 -16.25 5.37
CA LYS A 52 0.84 -17.20 5.39
C LYS A 52 0.89 -18.05 4.12
N GLY A 53 -0.27 -18.51 3.65
CA GLY A 53 -0.36 -19.27 2.40
C GLY A 53 -0.05 -18.44 1.15
N GLN A 54 -0.37 -17.14 1.18
CA GLN A 54 -0.10 -16.22 0.08
C GLN A 54 1.37 -15.80 0.01
N GLN A 55 2.09 -15.73 1.13
CA GLN A 55 3.47 -15.28 1.21
C GLN A 55 3.73 -13.95 0.47
N PRO A 56 3.00 -12.86 0.79
CA PRO A 56 3.22 -11.59 0.15
C PRO A 56 4.60 -11.04 0.47
N ASP A 57 5.14 -10.21 -0.44
CA ASP A 57 6.32 -9.39 -0.18
C ASP A 57 5.91 -8.06 0.47
N ILE A 58 4.73 -7.56 0.07
CA ILE A 58 4.12 -6.33 0.57
C ILE A 58 2.64 -6.58 0.83
N LEU A 59 2.15 -6.13 1.99
CA LEU A 59 0.73 -6.17 2.34
C LEU A 59 0.29 -4.79 2.82
N ALA A 60 -0.61 -4.15 2.07
CA ALA A 60 -1.31 -2.95 2.48
C ALA A 60 -2.66 -3.32 3.11
N MET A 61 -3.02 -2.66 4.20
CA MET A 61 -4.26 -2.90 4.92
C MET A 61 -5.00 -1.60 5.18
N THR A 62 -6.33 -1.67 5.10
CA THR A 62 -7.24 -0.60 5.50
C THR A 62 -8.09 -1.06 6.68
N GLU A 63 -8.71 -0.09 7.38
CA GLU A 63 -9.54 -0.33 8.57
C GLU A 63 -8.80 -1.00 9.73
N LEU A 64 -7.58 -0.60 9.99
CA LEU A 64 -6.79 -1.03 11.15
C LEU A 64 -7.34 -0.39 12.45
N VAL A 65 -8.66 -0.47 12.66
CA VAL A 65 -9.35 0.11 13.82
C VAL A 65 -8.84 -0.53 15.11
N GLY A 66 -8.43 0.32 16.06
CA GLY A 66 -7.90 -0.13 17.35
C GLY A 66 -6.47 -0.66 17.32
N PHE A 67 -5.78 -0.58 16.18
CA PHE A 67 -4.37 -0.95 16.09
C PHE A 67 -3.46 0.23 16.42
N THR A 68 -2.49 -0.01 17.28
CA THR A 68 -1.29 0.80 17.38
C THR A 68 -0.25 0.34 16.34
N GLU A 69 0.79 1.14 16.12
CA GLU A 69 1.91 0.72 15.27
C GLU A 69 2.57 -0.58 15.80
N LYS A 70 2.63 -0.74 17.12
CA LYS A 70 3.11 -1.97 17.77
C LYS A 70 2.22 -3.19 17.48
N ASP A 71 0.89 -3.02 17.52
CA ASP A 71 -0.05 -4.11 17.22
C ASP A 71 0.06 -4.55 15.76
N LEU A 72 0.25 -3.59 14.83
CA LEU A 72 0.53 -3.89 13.44
C LEU A 72 1.83 -4.69 13.29
N GLY A 73 2.89 -4.32 14.03
CA GLY A 73 4.15 -5.06 14.06
C GLY A 73 4.01 -6.49 14.59
N GLN A 74 3.19 -6.69 15.63
CA GLN A 74 2.89 -8.02 16.14
C GLN A 74 2.14 -8.86 15.11
N LEU A 75 1.11 -8.31 14.48
CA LEU A 75 0.38 -8.97 13.41
C LEU A 75 1.32 -9.34 12.24
N ALA A 76 2.17 -8.41 11.81
CA ALA A 76 3.14 -8.60 10.73
C ALA A 76 4.09 -9.77 11.01
N SER A 77 4.58 -9.87 12.23
CA SER A 77 5.49 -10.94 12.64
C SER A 77 4.88 -12.34 12.52
N GLU A 78 3.57 -12.47 12.66
CA GLU A 78 2.88 -13.75 12.58
C GLU A 78 2.90 -14.37 11.19
N TYR A 79 3.02 -13.55 10.13
CA TYR A 79 3.17 -14.03 8.73
C TYR A 79 4.55 -13.74 8.13
N GLY A 80 5.52 -13.35 8.97
CA GLY A 80 6.93 -13.28 8.58
C GLY A 80 7.40 -11.91 8.08
N HIS A 81 6.57 -10.85 8.14
CA HIS A 81 7.01 -9.49 7.86
C HIS A 81 7.71 -8.87 9.07
N LYS A 82 8.79 -8.14 8.81
CA LYS A 82 9.60 -7.48 9.85
C LYS A 82 9.42 -5.98 9.89
N TYR A 83 8.95 -5.40 8.79
CA TYR A 83 8.84 -3.96 8.62
C TYR A 83 7.38 -3.57 8.43
N TYR A 84 7.00 -2.47 9.04
CA TYR A 84 5.61 -2.00 9.06
C TYR A 84 5.56 -0.48 9.27
N ALA A 85 4.46 0.11 8.86
CA ALA A 85 4.11 1.50 9.14
C ALA A 85 2.59 1.65 9.15
N ILE A 86 2.08 2.50 10.04
CA ILE A 86 0.67 2.89 10.12
C ILE A 86 0.56 4.41 9.96
N VAL A 87 -0.49 4.90 9.32
CA VAL A 87 -0.65 6.34 9.08
C VAL A 87 -0.97 7.10 10.36
N LYS A 88 -1.84 6.54 11.19
CA LYS A 88 -2.30 7.04 12.51
C LYS A 88 -2.79 5.86 13.34
N GLU A 89 -3.13 6.07 14.60
CA GLU A 89 -3.63 5.00 15.50
C GLU A 89 -5.12 5.14 15.83
N GLU A 90 -5.75 6.24 15.39
CA GLU A 90 -7.15 6.53 15.71
C GLU A 90 -8.05 6.41 14.48
N GLY A 91 -9.33 6.09 14.72
CA GLY A 91 -10.36 5.97 13.68
C GLY A 91 -10.12 4.77 12.77
N TYR A 92 -10.07 5.00 11.45
CA TYR A 92 -9.91 3.96 10.42
C TYR A 92 -8.54 4.09 9.73
N PRO A 93 -7.45 3.70 10.40
CA PRO A 93 -6.12 3.87 9.82
C PRO A 93 -5.85 2.93 8.67
N VAL A 94 -4.93 3.37 7.81
CA VAL A 94 -4.29 2.51 6.82
C VAL A 94 -2.87 2.18 7.26
N GLY A 95 -2.38 1.02 6.86
CA GLY A 95 -1.02 0.57 7.17
C GLY A 95 -0.44 -0.32 6.09
N ILE A 96 0.85 -0.55 6.19
CA ILE A 96 1.60 -1.40 5.28
C ILE A 96 2.61 -2.24 6.05
N THR A 97 2.81 -3.46 5.61
CA THR A 97 3.88 -4.33 6.11
C THR A 97 4.69 -4.89 4.96
N SER A 98 5.96 -5.22 5.20
CA SER A 98 6.87 -5.73 4.18
C SER A 98 7.88 -6.71 4.77
N ASN A 99 8.36 -7.64 3.96
CA ASN A 99 9.49 -8.50 4.30
C ASN A 99 10.85 -7.79 4.12
N GLU A 100 10.88 -6.62 3.43
CA GLU A 100 12.06 -5.75 3.28
C GLU A 100 11.87 -4.39 3.97
N PRO A 101 12.97 -3.65 4.23
CA PRO A 101 12.91 -2.37 4.93
C PRO A 101 11.90 -1.39 4.35
N ILE A 102 11.14 -0.74 5.24
CA ILE A 102 10.22 0.34 4.93
C ILE A 102 10.85 1.67 5.36
N THR A 103 10.86 2.65 4.45
CA THR A 103 11.15 4.06 4.76
C THR A 103 9.87 4.86 4.64
N VAL A 104 9.40 5.44 5.74
CA VAL A 104 8.23 6.33 5.73
C VAL A 104 8.65 7.66 5.10
N VAL A 105 7.98 8.03 4.00
CA VAL A 105 8.19 9.30 3.29
C VAL A 105 7.22 10.35 3.80
N LYS A 106 5.92 9.98 3.90
CA LYS A 106 4.88 10.92 4.34
C LYS A 106 3.71 10.21 5.00
N LYS A 107 3.22 10.79 6.10
CA LYS A 107 1.90 10.53 6.69
C LYS A 107 1.08 11.81 6.54
N GLN A 108 0.04 11.79 5.72
CA GLN A 108 -0.79 12.97 5.47
C GLN A 108 -2.23 12.70 5.89
N MET A 109 -2.72 13.50 6.83
CA MET A 109 -4.11 13.43 7.31
C MET A 109 -4.97 14.51 6.65
N GLU A 110 -4.41 15.71 6.51
CA GLU A 110 -5.12 16.86 5.96
C GLU A 110 -5.58 16.60 4.52
N GLY A 111 -6.86 16.82 4.27
CA GLY A 111 -7.50 16.63 2.97
C GLY A 111 -7.90 15.19 2.66
N PHE A 112 -7.59 14.22 3.52
CA PHE A 112 -7.99 12.83 3.40
C PHE A 112 -8.89 12.40 4.54
N TRP A 113 -9.92 11.62 4.23
CA TRP A 113 -10.88 11.11 5.23
C TRP A 113 -10.20 10.18 6.25
N HIS A 114 -9.41 9.24 5.77
CA HIS A 114 -8.69 8.27 6.62
C HIS A 114 -7.18 8.45 6.61
N GLY A 115 -6.65 9.29 5.73
CA GLY A 115 -5.22 9.56 5.59
C GLY A 115 -4.58 8.88 4.38
N MET A 116 -3.39 9.38 4.05
CA MET A 116 -2.51 8.85 3.02
C MET A 116 -1.15 8.52 3.66
N LEU A 117 -0.69 7.29 3.47
CA LEU A 117 0.63 6.81 3.90
C LEU A 117 1.49 6.57 2.67
N HIS A 118 2.59 7.32 2.53
CA HIS A 118 3.59 7.09 1.50
C HIS A 118 4.84 6.50 2.12
N VAL A 119 5.28 5.36 1.62
CA VAL A 119 6.50 4.67 2.03
C VAL A 119 7.31 4.21 0.83
N LYS A 120 8.60 3.93 1.06
CA LYS A 120 9.47 3.23 0.11
C LYS A 120 9.81 1.85 0.63
N THR A 121 9.65 0.83 -0.20
CA THR A 121 10.07 -0.55 0.04
C THR A 121 10.27 -1.27 -1.28
N HIS A 122 11.15 -2.27 -1.37
CA HIS A 122 11.45 -3.01 -2.60
C HIS A 122 11.81 -2.12 -3.82
N GLY A 123 12.36 -0.94 -3.58
CA GLY A 123 12.66 0.03 -4.65
C GLY A 123 11.45 0.72 -5.27
N LEU A 124 10.26 0.57 -4.67
CA LEU A 124 9.00 1.17 -5.11
C LEU A 124 8.54 2.26 -4.15
N ASP A 125 7.87 3.27 -4.69
CA ASP A 125 7.06 4.19 -3.92
C ASP A 125 5.65 3.58 -3.73
N MET A 126 5.27 3.31 -2.48
CA MET A 126 3.98 2.70 -2.13
C MET A 126 3.12 3.72 -1.42
N ILE A 127 1.95 4.03 -1.98
CA ILE A 127 0.96 4.92 -1.35
C ILE A 127 -0.23 4.07 -0.92
N VAL A 128 -0.55 4.10 0.37
CA VAL A 128 -1.71 3.42 0.93
C VAL A 128 -2.72 4.45 1.41
N THR A 129 -3.97 4.30 0.99
CA THR A 129 -5.07 5.20 1.36
C THR A 129 -6.39 4.44 1.51
N HIS A 130 -7.34 5.08 2.20
CA HIS A 130 -8.74 4.65 2.25
C HIS A 130 -9.58 5.90 2.00
N LEU A 131 -10.17 6.00 0.81
CA LEU A 131 -10.91 7.20 0.41
C LEU A 131 -12.27 7.24 1.10
N SER A 132 -12.88 8.42 1.15
CA SER A 132 -14.18 8.65 1.80
C SER A 132 -15.24 7.64 1.32
N PRO A 133 -15.89 6.90 2.23
CA PRO A 133 -16.97 5.98 1.87
C PRO A 133 -18.29 6.71 1.57
N HIS A 134 -18.46 7.94 2.06
CA HIS A 134 -19.75 8.62 2.11
C HIS A 134 -19.94 9.63 0.97
N ASP A 135 -19.01 10.56 0.79
CA ASP A 135 -19.15 11.69 -0.15
C ASP A 135 -18.30 11.46 -1.40
N TRP A 136 -18.96 11.23 -2.55
CA TRP A 136 -18.26 11.04 -3.81
C TRP A 136 -17.51 12.29 -4.30
N LYS A 137 -18.00 13.50 -3.96
CA LYS A 137 -17.33 14.77 -4.32
C LYS A 137 -16.06 14.96 -3.49
N PHE A 138 -16.13 14.58 -2.21
CA PHE A 138 -14.94 14.58 -1.35
C PHE A 138 -13.94 13.52 -1.83
N ARG A 139 -14.41 12.31 -2.15
CA ARG A 139 -13.60 11.22 -2.72
C ARG A 139 -12.90 11.63 -4.02
N LEU A 140 -13.58 12.40 -4.90
CA LEU A 140 -12.96 12.96 -6.10
C LEU A 140 -11.85 13.95 -5.77
N LYS A 141 -12.00 14.80 -4.74
CA LYS A 141 -10.94 15.70 -4.27
C LYS A 141 -9.73 14.91 -3.74
N GLU A 142 -9.97 13.87 -2.94
CA GLU A 142 -8.91 13.01 -2.46
C GLU A 142 -8.12 12.36 -3.63
N ALA A 143 -8.83 11.86 -4.65
CA ALA A 143 -8.20 11.30 -5.84
C ALA A 143 -7.37 12.33 -6.63
N GLN A 144 -7.88 13.58 -6.74
CA GLN A 144 -7.14 14.69 -7.36
C GLN A 144 -5.88 15.04 -6.55
N MET A 145 -6.00 15.08 -5.22
CA MET A 145 -4.84 15.31 -4.34
C MET A 145 -3.77 14.23 -4.48
N LEU A 146 -4.17 12.94 -4.57
CA LEU A 146 -3.26 11.83 -4.83
C LEU A 146 -2.54 11.99 -6.16
N THR A 147 -3.29 12.31 -7.23
CA THR A 147 -2.74 12.50 -8.56
C THR A 147 -1.74 13.65 -8.60
N SER A 148 -2.11 14.81 -8.01
CA SER A 148 -1.20 15.95 -7.89
C SER A 148 0.06 15.60 -7.08
N TYR A 149 -0.11 14.90 -5.95
CA TYR A 149 1.01 14.48 -5.12
C TYR A 149 2.00 13.60 -5.89
N ILE A 150 1.51 12.64 -6.68
CA ILE A 150 2.35 11.77 -7.51
C ILE A 150 3.10 12.58 -8.57
N GLN A 151 2.40 13.51 -9.25
CA GLN A 151 2.98 14.35 -10.29
C GLN A 151 4.03 15.32 -9.72
N ASP A 152 3.70 16.04 -8.64
CA ASP A 152 4.56 17.05 -8.02
C ASP A 152 5.86 16.45 -7.46
N ASN A 153 5.80 15.19 -7.00
CA ASN A 153 6.96 14.46 -6.48
C ASN A 153 7.65 13.57 -7.53
N GLN A 154 7.18 13.58 -8.79
CA GLN A 154 7.75 12.80 -9.90
C GLN A 154 7.91 11.31 -9.57
N LEU A 155 6.86 10.71 -9.01
CA LEU A 155 6.87 9.32 -8.57
C LEU A 155 6.63 8.38 -9.77
N ASP A 156 7.68 8.11 -10.55
CA ASP A 156 7.59 7.30 -11.78
C ASP A 156 7.39 5.79 -11.50
N ASN A 157 7.84 5.30 -10.34
CA ASN A 157 7.74 3.90 -9.94
C ASN A 157 6.88 3.78 -8.68
N CYS A 158 5.61 4.18 -8.81
CA CYS A 158 4.66 4.30 -7.71
C CYS A 158 3.49 3.32 -7.87
N MET A 159 3.06 2.73 -6.75
CA MET A 159 1.83 1.96 -6.65
C MET A 159 0.91 2.57 -5.59
N VAL A 160 -0.34 2.87 -5.98
CA VAL A 160 -1.39 3.33 -5.07
C VAL A 160 -2.30 2.17 -4.74
N MET A 161 -2.53 1.93 -3.45
CA MET A 161 -3.27 0.78 -2.94
C MET A 161 -4.22 1.20 -1.82
N GLY A 162 -5.23 0.36 -1.59
CA GLY A 162 -6.17 0.55 -0.50
C GLY A 162 -7.61 0.40 -0.94
N ASP A 163 -8.53 0.95 -0.16
CA ASP A 163 -9.95 0.95 -0.47
C ASP A 163 -10.34 2.32 -1.05
N PHE A 164 -10.66 2.35 -2.32
CA PHE A 164 -11.04 3.59 -3.01
C PHE A 164 -12.52 3.94 -2.86
N ASN A 165 -13.33 3.07 -2.26
CA ASN A 165 -14.79 3.24 -2.12
C ASN A 165 -15.46 3.66 -3.45
N ALA A 166 -14.98 3.11 -4.56
CA ALA A 166 -15.44 3.41 -5.91
C ALA A 166 -15.39 2.14 -6.78
N TYR A 167 -16.36 2.01 -7.65
CA TYR A 167 -16.35 0.98 -8.69
C TYR A 167 -15.50 1.43 -9.88
N SER A 168 -14.83 0.47 -10.50
CA SER A 168 -14.10 0.71 -11.74
C SER A 168 -15.08 0.89 -12.90
N PRO A 169 -14.79 1.75 -13.89
CA PRO A 169 -15.55 1.76 -15.14
C PRO A 169 -15.59 0.41 -15.87
N ILE A 170 -14.63 -0.48 -15.61
CA ILE A 170 -14.62 -1.85 -16.14
C ILE A 170 -15.75 -2.68 -15.55
N ASP A 171 -16.23 -2.35 -14.35
CA ASP A 171 -17.30 -3.06 -13.66
C ASP A 171 -18.71 -2.52 -14.04
N ALA A 172 -18.82 -1.53 -14.95
CA ALA A 172 -20.06 -0.85 -15.27
C ALA A 172 -21.16 -1.83 -15.68
N ASP A 173 -20.88 -2.75 -16.62
CA ASP A 173 -21.86 -3.73 -17.10
C ASP A 173 -22.32 -4.66 -15.95
N TRP A 174 -21.41 -5.02 -15.05
CA TRP A 174 -21.75 -5.83 -13.88
C TRP A 174 -22.64 -5.04 -12.91
N VAL A 175 -22.28 -3.78 -12.61
CA VAL A 175 -23.05 -2.89 -11.71
C VAL A 175 -24.46 -2.70 -12.27
N GLU A 176 -24.61 -2.41 -13.57
CA GLU A 176 -25.92 -2.19 -14.23
C GLU A 176 -26.83 -3.42 -14.16
N THR A 177 -26.28 -4.62 -14.11
CA THR A 177 -27.08 -5.86 -13.99
C THR A 177 -27.48 -6.19 -12.56
N HIS A 178 -26.98 -5.44 -11.55
CA HIS A 178 -27.25 -5.68 -10.12
C HIS A 178 -28.13 -4.57 -9.52
N ALA A 179 -29.42 -4.58 -9.85
CA ALA A 179 -30.39 -3.54 -9.45
C ALA A 179 -30.38 -3.25 -7.93
N GLN A 180 -30.26 -4.28 -7.09
CA GLN A 180 -30.19 -4.12 -5.64
C GLN A 180 -28.98 -3.32 -5.19
N LEU A 181 -27.84 -3.46 -5.87
CA LEU A 181 -26.64 -2.68 -5.60
C LEU A 181 -26.88 -1.20 -5.92
N ILE A 182 -27.50 -0.92 -7.08
CA ILE A 182 -27.84 0.45 -7.49
C ILE A 182 -28.80 1.09 -6.49
N GLU A 183 -29.85 0.35 -6.07
CA GLU A 183 -30.79 0.84 -5.04
C GLU A 183 -30.08 1.16 -3.70
N ASN A 184 -29.16 0.31 -3.28
CA ASN A 184 -28.41 0.54 -2.05
C ASN A 184 -27.51 1.77 -2.17
N MET A 185 -26.84 1.98 -3.31
CA MET A 185 -26.01 3.16 -3.57
C MET A 185 -26.87 4.44 -3.57
N GLN A 186 -28.03 4.41 -4.20
CA GLN A 186 -28.96 5.56 -4.22
C GLN A 186 -29.51 5.91 -2.83
N LYS A 187 -29.79 4.90 -2.00
CA LYS A 187 -30.19 5.14 -0.61
C LYS A 187 -29.09 5.79 0.21
N TRP A 188 -27.85 5.34 0.03
CA TRP A 188 -26.72 5.94 0.71
C TRP A 188 -26.50 7.41 0.31
N ASP A 189 -26.62 7.74 -0.97
CA ASP A 189 -26.53 9.12 -1.43
C ASP A 189 -27.67 9.99 -0.86
N ALA A 190 -28.89 9.47 -0.80
CA ALA A 190 -30.06 10.21 -0.25
C ALA A 190 -29.99 10.42 1.26
N GLU A 191 -29.30 9.57 2.03
CA GLU A 191 -29.07 9.73 3.46
C GLU A 191 -27.99 10.78 3.78
N GLN A 192 -27.25 11.24 2.77
CA GLN A 192 -26.15 12.20 2.91
C GLN A 192 -26.52 13.63 2.47
N GLU A 193 -27.70 13.83 1.83
CA GLU A 193 -28.28 15.15 1.47
C GLU A 193 -29.10 15.75 2.64
#